data_d79265bcb40b43ec15d031eb99143c34
#
_entry.id   d79265bcb40b43ec15d031eb99143c34
#
_cell.length_a   1.000
_cell.length_b   1.000
_cell.length_c   1.000
_cell.angle_alpha   90.00
_cell.angle_beta   90.00
_cell.angle_gamma   90.00
#
_symmetry.space_group_name_H-M   'P 1'
#
loop_
_entity.id
_entity.type
_entity.pdbx_description
1 polymer ?
#
loop_
_entity_poly.entity_id
_entity_poly.type
_entity_poly.pdbx_seq_one_letter_code
_entity_poly.pdbx_strand_id
1 'polypeptide(L)'
;SKDWTTVSMTPGVNESTMNFAWYSKTTDNVSLTYGLKADLSDGKTVQIATKGTGQKDKDGNEYNSNKATISGLAAQTTYYYKVDDKEIKSFKTGNTGKFRFAFVGDPQIGSSNELKGSDTEAFYNAQSNAVANDSYNWSQTLKKIQSAGTDFIVSAGDQIQTTKKKAPGK
;
A
#
# COMPACT_ATOMS: atom_id res chain seq x y z
N SER A 1 5.83 -14.39 3.61
CA SER A 1 5.68 -14.57 2.15
C SER A 1 5.56 -13.22 1.49
N LYS A 2 6.30 -12.98 0.42
CA LYS A 2 6.10 -11.79 -0.41
C LYS A 2 4.75 -11.94 -1.11
N ASP A 3 3.82 -11.03 -0.85
CA ASP A 3 2.57 -10.98 -1.59
C ASP A 3 2.81 -10.23 -2.90
N TRP A 4 2.99 -10.97 -3.98
CA TRP A 4 3.19 -10.45 -5.32
C TRP A 4 1.90 -9.91 -5.95
N THR A 5 0.75 -10.08 -5.27
CA THR A 5 -0.55 -9.70 -5.81
C THR A 5 -1.00 -8.30 -5.42
N THR A 6 -0.27 -7.62 -4.54
CA THR A 6 -0.62 -6.27 -4.08
C THR A 6 -0.57 -5.25 -5.21
N VAL A 7 -1.63 -4.48 -5.35
CA VAL A 7 -1.68 -3.32 -6.25
C VAL A 7 -1.32 -2.07 -5.48
N SER A 8 -0.28 -1.38 -5.93
CA SER A 8 0.13 -0.09 -5.39
C SER A 8 -0.50 1.03 -6.21
N MET A 9 -1.03 2.04 -5.54
CA MET A 9 -1.57 3.25 -6.15
C MET A 9 -0.83 4.47 -5.59
N THR A 10 -0.46 5.40 -6.46
CA THR A 10 0.15 6.66 -6.07
C THR A 10 -0.40 7.80 -6.92
N PRO A 11 -0.48 9.03 -6.39
CA PRO A 11 -0.75 10.20 -7.23
C PRO A 11 0.21 10.26 -8.40
N GLY A 12 -0.27 10.72 -9.54
CA GLY A 12 0.55 10.94 -10.73
C GLY A 12 1.24 12.30 -10.72
N VAL A 13 1.55 12.83 -11.90
CA VAL A 13 2.24 14.12 -12.06
C VAL A 13 1.40 15.32 -11.65
N ASN A 14 0.10 15.14 -11.53
CA ASN A 14 -0.85 16.16 -11.07
C ASN A 14 -2.09 15.47 -10.47
N GLU A 15 -2.99 16.27 -9.91
CA GLU A 15 -4.19 15.82 -9.22
C GLU A 15 -5.24 15.11 -10.10
N SER A 16 -5.11 15.22 -11.42
CA SER A 16 -5.98 14.52 -12.37
C SER A 16 -5.42 13.19 -12.86
N THR A 17 -4.33 12.72 -12.26
CA THR A 17 -3.65 11.48 -12.68
C THR A 17 -3.43 10.54 -11.48
N MET A 18 -3.57 9.23 -11.75
CA MET A 18 -3.32 8.17 -10.76
C MET A 18 -2.44 7.09 -11.39
N ASN A 19 -1.35 6.76 -10.74
CA ASN A 19 -0.45 5.69 -11.13
C ASN A 19 -0.82 4.39 -10.44
N PHE A 20 -0.71 3.30 -11.17
CA PHE A 20 -0.88 1.93 -10.70
C PHE A 20 0.40 1.15 -10.95
N ALA A 21 0.77 0.31 -10.00
CA ALA A 21 1.87 -0.63 -10.16
C ALA A 21 1.52 -1.96 -9.47
N TRP A 22 1.77 -3.08 -10.15
CA TRP A 22 1.56 -4.41 -9.59
C TRP A 22 2.46 -5.43 -10.29
N TYR A 23 2.52 -6.62 -9.72
CA TYR A 23 3.22 -7.74 -10.32
C TYR A 23 2.23 -8.78 -10.80
N SER A 24 2.52 -9.41 -11.92
CA SER A 24 1.83 -10.58 -12.45
C SER A 24 2.84 -11.67 -12.79
N LYS A 25 2.40 -12.93 -12.88
CA LYS A 25 3.24 -13.95 -13.51
C LYS A 25 3.41 -13.62 -14.99
N THR A 26 4.51 -14.07 -15.60
CA THR A 26 4.77 -13.82 -17.02
C THR A 26 3.73 -14.45 -17.94
N THR A 27 3.01 -15.48 -17.45
CA THR A 27 1.95 -16.20 -18.16
C THR A 27 0.56 -15.57 -17.98
N ASP A 28 0.41 -14.60 -17.07
CA ASP A 28 -0.90 -14.00 -16.77
C ASP A 28 -1.27 -12.94 -17.82
N ASN A 29 -2.54 -12.86 -18.15
CA ASN A 29 -3.09 -11.73 -18.88
C ASN A 29 -3.19 -10.53 -17.93
N VAL A 30 -2.66 -9.38 -18.35
CA VAL A 30 -2.71 -8.16 -17.56
C VAL A 30 -3.75 -7.20 -18.09
N SER A 31 -4.52 -6.62 -17.19
CA SER A 31 -5.54 -5.63 -17.53
C SER A 31 -5.71 -4.60 -16.41
N LEU A 32 -6.07 -3.39 -16.77
CA LEU A 32 -6.58 -2.38 -15.87
C LEU A 32 -7.77 -1.70 -16.53
N THR A 33 -8.92 -1.81 -15.88
CA THR A 33 -10.16 -1.15 -16.32
C THR A 33 -10.60 -0.20 -15.21
N TYR A 34 -11.10 0.98 -15.58
CA TYR A 34 -11.66 1.94 -14.62
C TYR A 34 -12.90 2.64 -15.19
N GLY A 35 -13.76 3.12 -14.31
CA GLY A 35 -14.99 3.82 -14.68
C GLY A 35 -15.64 4.52 -13.50
N LEU A 36 -16.78 5.13 -13.73
CA LEU A 36 -17.57 5.84 -12.70
C LEU A 36 -18.62 4.93 -12.05
N LYS A 37 -18.97 3.83 -12.70
CA LYS A 37 -19.97 2.88 -12.19
C LYS A 37 -19.32 1.75 -11.42
N ALA A 38 -19.96 1.35 -10.33
CA ALA A 38 -19.44 0.31 -9.45
C ALA A 38 -19.30 -1.07 -10.10
N ASP A 39 -20.09 -1.33 -11.14
CA ASP A 39 -20.04 -2.57 -11.93
C ASP A 39 -19.09 -2.49 -13.14
N LEU A 40 -18.44 -1.34 -13.34
CA LEU A 40 -17.58 -1.04 -14.49
C LEU A 40 -18.29 -1.20 -15.86
N SER A 41 -19.63 -1.07 -15.92
CA SER A 41 -20.37 -1.10 -17.19
C SER A 41 -20.01 0.05 -18.14
N ASP A 42 -19.39 1.13 -17.62
CA ASP A 42 -18.79 2.25 -18.35
C ASP A 42 -17.25 2.15 -18.42
N GLY A 43 -16.70 0.98 -18.12
CA GLY A 43 -15.27 0.76 -17.94
C GLY A 43 -14.43 1.07 -19.17
N LYS A 44 -13.32 1.75 -18.95
CA LYS A 44 -12.29 2.05 -19.96
C LYS A 44 -11.04 1.26 -19.66
N THR A 45 -10.49 0.61 -20.67
CA THR A 45 -9.20 -0.11 -20.54
C THR A 45 -8.04 0.86 -20.63
N VAL A 46 -7.03 0.63 -19.82
CA VAL A 46 -5.82 1.45 -19.72
C VAL A 46 -4.64 0.72 -20.36
N GLN A 47 -3.78 1.44 -21.05
CA GLN A 47 -2.53 0.88 -21.57
C GLN A 47 -1.56 0.58 -20.44
N ILE A 48 -0.96 -0.61 -20.47
CA ILE A 48 -0.06 -1.11 -19.44
C ILE A 48 1.35 -1.23 -19.99
N ALA A 49 2.31 -0.66 -19.27
CA ALA A 49 3.72 -0.89 -19.51
C ALA A 49 4.18 -2.09 -18.67
N THR A 50 4.53 -3.17 -19.33
CA THR A 50 4.99 -4.42 -18.70
C THR A 50 6.47 -4.63 -18.93
N LYS A 51 7.21 -4.98 -17.87
CA LYS A 51 8.64 -5.28 -17.92
C LYS A 51 8.96 -6.50 -17.07
N GLY A 52 9.71 -7.44 -17.62
CA GLY A 52 10.23 -8.59 -16.89
C GLY A 52 11.10 -8.17 -15.71
N THR A 53 10.93 -8.80 -14.56
CA THR A 53 11.74 -8.50 -13.37
C THR A 53 13.00 -9.35 -13.28
N GLY A 54 13.05 -10.48 -14.00
CA GLY A 54 14.08 -11.51 -13.83
C GLY A 54 14.01 -12.23 -12.48
N GLN A 55 12.96 -12.00 -11.69
CA GLN A 55 12.78 -12.59 -10.36
C GLN A 55 11.81 -13.76 -10.42
N LYS A 56 12.11 -14.79 -9.65
CA LYS A 56 11.25 -15.97 -9.49
C LYS A 56 10.77 -16.10 -8.05
N ASP A 57 9.56 -16.63 -7.88
CA ASP A 57 9.09 -17.04 -6.57
C ASP A 57 9.68 -18.41 -6.16
N LYS A 58 9.26 -18.91 -4.99
CA LYS A 58 9.68 -20.21 -4.47
C LYS A 58 9.26 -21.41 -5.35
N ASP A 59 8.25 -21.21 -6.18
CA ASP A 59 7.68 -22.24 -7.08
C ASP A 59 8.26 -22.12 -8.51
N GLY A 60 9.23 -21.20 -8.73
CA GLY A 60 9.91 -21.00 -10.00
C GLY A 60 9.16 -20.11 -11.00
N ASN A 61 8.01 -19.52 -10.63
CA ASN A 61 7.28 -18.61 -11.49
C ASN A 61 8.03 -17.29 -11.66
N GLU A 62 8.22 -16.85 -12.89
CA GLU A 62 8.75 -15.53 -13.20
C GLU A 62 7.66 -14.46 -13.12
N TYR A 63 8.07 -13.23 -12.75
CA TYR A 63 7.17 -12.09 -12.59
C TYR A 63 7.54 -10.93 -13.50
N ASN A 64 6.48 -10.28 -13.99
CA ASN A 64 6.53 -8.99 -14.65
C ASN A 64 6.14 -7.88 -13.66
N SER A 65 6.78 -6.73 -13.81
CA SER A 65 6.33 -5.46 -13.22
C SER A 65 5.44 -4.75 -14.21
N ASN A 66 4.23 -4.44 -13.81
CA ASN A 66 3.25 -3.73 -14.63
C ASN A 66 3.03 -2.34 -14.06
N LYS A 67 2.93 -1.36 -14.96
CA LYS A 67 2.66 0.04 -14.61
C LYS A 67 1.63 0.61 -15.56
N ALA A 68 0.71 1.40 -15.02
CA ALA A 68 -0.29 2.12 -15.81
C ALA A 68 -0.58 3.46 -15.16
N THR A 69 -1.01 4.44 -15.96
CA THR A 69 -1.44 5.74 -15.48
C THR A 69 -2.82 6.05 -16.04
N ILE A 70 -3.75 6.41 -15.15
CA ILE A 70 -5.04 6.97 -15.51
C ILE A 70 -4.91 8.48 -15.49
N SER A 71 -5.38 9.15 -16.54
CA SER A 71 -5.31 10.60 -16.70
C SER A 71 -6.72 11.19 -16.95
N GLY A 72 -6.84 12.50 -16.75
CA GLY A 72 -8.10 13.22 -16.98
C GLY A 72 -9.16 12.93 -15.91
N LEU A 73 -8.73 12.60 -14.71
CA LEU A 73 -9.63 12.37 -13.58
C LEU A 73 -10.25 13.70 -13.13
N ALA A 74 -11.56 13.69 -12.91
CA ALA A 74 -12.27 14.83 -12.31
C ALA A 74 -12.00 14.90 -10.80
N ALA A 75 -11.99 16.12 -10.24
CA ALA A 75 -11.85 16.32 -8.81
C ALA A 75 -13.05 15.80 -8.01
N GLN A 76 -12.84 15.45 -6.75
CA GLN A 76 -13.86 14.98 -5.79
C GLN A 76 -14.76 13.86 -6.30
N THR A 77 -14.25 13.03 -7.21
CA THR A 77 -15.01 12.00 -7.93
C THR A 77 -14.55 10.61 -7.50
N THR A 78 -15.51 9.73 -7.25
CA THR A 78 -15.23 8.32 -6.99
C THR A 78 -15.09 7.57 -8.30
N TYR A 79 -13.97 6.86 -8.45
CA TYR A 79 -13.69 5.96 -9.56
C TYR A 79 -13.61 4.54 -9.05
N TYR A 80 -14.13 3.61 -9.83
CA TYR A 80 -14.01 2.18 -9.63
C TYR A 80 -12.95 1.64 -10.58
N TYR A 81 -12.24 0.62 -10.17
CA TYR A 81 -11.22 -0.01 -10.99
C TYR A 81 -11.09 -1.50 -10.72
N LYS A 82 -10.65 -2.22 -11.73
CA LYS A 82 -10.32 -3.64 -11.66
C LYS A 82 -8.95 -3.86 -12.29
N VAL A 83 -8.08 -4.55 -11.57
CA VAL A 83 -6.76 -4.98 -12.04
C VAL A 83 -6.79 -6.49 -12.23
N ASP A 84 -6.49 -6.94 -13.43
CA ASP A 84 -6.53 -8.35 -13.81
C ASP A 84 -7.88 -9.00 -13.41
N ASP A 85 -7.84 -10.19 -12.83
CA ASP A 85 -9.03 -10.90 -12.33
C ASP A 85 -9.39 -10.57 -10.88
N LYS A 86 -8.77 -9.52 -10.29
CA LYS A 86 -9.04 -9.12 -8.90
C LYS A 86 -10.42 -8.49 -8.76
N GLU A 87 -10.88 -8.39 -7.53
CA GLU A 87 -12.12 -7.70 -7.19
C GLU A 87 -12.10 -6.21 -7.59
N ILE A 88 -13.28 -5.67 -7.87
CA ILE A 88 -13.45 -4.24 -8.14
C ILE A 88 -13.22 -3.47 -6.85
N LYS A 89 -12.38 -2.44 -6.94
CA LYS A 89 -12.09 -1.51 -5.84
C LYS A 89 -12.40 -0.09 -6.28
N SER A 90 -12.36 0.84 -5.35
CA SER A 90 -12.59 2.26 -5.64
C SER A 90 -11.55 3.15 -4.99
N PHE A 91 -11.39 4.34 -5.56
CA PHE A 91 -10.69 5.46 -4.93
C PHE A 91 -11.47 6.75 -5.22
N LYS A 92 -11.27 7.76 -4.39
CA LYS A 92 -11.83 9.08 -4.60
C LYS A 92 -10.71 10.07 -4.85
N THR A 93 -10.84 10.87 -5.92
CA THR A 93 -9.93 11.98 -6.19
C THR A 93 -10.13 13.09 -5.17
N GLY A 94 -9.04 13.79 -4.83
CA GLY A 94 -9.07 14.91 -3.91
C GLY A 94 -9.67 16.20 -4.50
N ASN A 95 -9.62 17.26 -3.72
CA ASN A 95 -9.95 18.60 -4.16
C ASN A 95 -8.73 19.21 -4.87
N THR A 96 -8.92 19.91 -5.98
CA THR A 96 -7.86 20.54 -6.77
C THR A 96 -7.45 21.94 -6.28
N GLY A 97 -8.03 22.43 -5.21
CA GLY A 97 -7.74 23.78 -4.73
C GLY A 97 -6.95 23.79 -3.43
N LYS A 98 -7.64 23.56 -2.34
CA LYS A 98 -7.05 23.53 -1.00
C LYS A 98 -6.97 22.11 -0.50
N PHE A 99 -5.83 21.72 0.03
CA PHE A 99 -5.65 20.42 0.67
C PHE A 99 -5.10 20.60 2.09
N ARG A 100 -5.33 19.60 2.93
CA ARG A 100 -4.79 19.50 4.26
C ARG A 100 -3.97 18.22 4.34
N PHE A 101 -2.76 18.31 4.82
CA PHE A 101 -1.94 17.13 5.02
C PHE A 101 -1.42 17.07 6.46
N ALA A 102 -1.13 15.86 6.91
CA ALA A 102 -0.41 15.64 8.14
C ALA A 102 1.03 15.24 7.82
N PHE A 103 1.98 15.88 8.45
CA PHE A 103 3.36 15.42 8.48
C PHE A 103 3.57 14.61 9.77
N VAL A 104 4.05 13.39 9.65
CA VAL A 104 4.27 12.50 10.79
C VAL A 104 5.73 12.05 10.82
N GLY A 105 6.27 11.93 12.04
CA GLY A 105 7.55 11.29 12.27
C GLY A 105 7.49 9.78 12.03
N ASP A 106 8.55 9.12 12.37
CA ASP A 106 8.72 7.67 12.31
C ASP A 106 8.01 7.01 13.51
N PRO A 107 6.92 6.28 13.31
CA PRO A 107 6.20 5.64 14.41
C PRO A 107 6.95 4.47 15.04
N GLN A 108 7.97 3.94 14.39
CA GLN A 108 8.87 2.89 14.88
C GLN A 108 8.14 1.76 15.64
N ILE A 109 7.08 1.21 15.05
CA ILE A 109 6.24 0.18 15.67
C ILE A 109 7.11 -1.00 16.13
N GLY A 110 7.06 -1.31 17.43
CA GLY A 110 7.88 -2.32 18.08
C GLY A 110 9.11 -1.76 18.80
N SER A 111 9.34 -0.44 18.79
CA SER A 111 10.47 0.19 19.47
C SER A 111 10.28 0.33 20.99
N SER A 112 9.05 0.24 21.49
CA SER A 112 8.74 0.38 22.92
C SER A 112 9.14 -0.85 23.76
N ASN A 113 9.75 -1.86 23.15
CA ASN A 113 10.33 -2.97 23.91
C ASN A 113 11.57 -2.53 24.67
N GLU A 114 11.48 -2.47 25.98
CA GLU A 114 12.58 -2.06 26.87
C GLU A 114 13.62 -3.17 27.14
N LEU A 115 13.29 -4.42 26.80
CA LEU A 115 14.23 -5.53 26.97
C LEU A 115 15.30 -5.49 25.90
N LYS A 116 16.55 -5.37 26.31
CA LYS A 116 17.70 -5.32 25.39
C LYS A 116 18.28 -6.71 25.18
N GLY A 117 18.36 -7.08 23.90
CA GLY A 117 19.40 -7.94 23.34
C GLY A 117 19.50 -9.37 23.84
N SER A 118 18.42 -10.15 23.90
CA SER A 118 18.59 -11.58 24.07
C SER A 118 17.53 -12.38 23.29
N ASP A 119 17.94 -13.55 22.80
CA ASP A 119 17.05 -14.51 22.13
C ASP A 119 16.25 -15.33 23.15
N THR A 120 15.66 -14.67 24.15
CA THR A 120 14.86 -15.29 25.20
C THR A 120 13.38 -15.19 24.87
N GLU A 121 12.58 -16.13 25.35
CA GLU A 121 11.13 -16.11 25.25
C GLU A 121 10.56 -14.81 25.84
N ALA A 122 11.10 -14.35 26.95
CA ALA A 122 10.72 -13.08 27.58
C ALA A 122 10.91 -11.89 26.64
N PHE A 123 12.02 -11.83 25.90
CA PHE A 123 12.27 -10.80 24.90
C PHE A 123 11.22 -10.82 23.78
N TYR A 124 10.90 -12.01 23.24
CA TYR A 124 9.93 -12.13 22.16
C TYR A 124 8.51 -11.82 22.61
N ASN A 125 8.14 -12.19 23.84
CA ASN A 125 6.84 -11.82 24.42
C ASN A 125 6.73 -10.30 24.62
N ALA A 126 7.77 -9.66 25.14
CA ALA A 126 7.84 -8.22 25.29
C ALA A 126 7.79 -7.51 23.92
N GLN A 127 8.49 -8.06 22.91
CA GLN A 127 8.44 -7.52 21.54
C GLN A 127 7.05 -7.60 20.93
N SER A 128 6.34 -8.72 21.12
CA SER A 128 4.96 -8.87 20.65
C SER A 128 4.02 -7.87 21.31
N ASN A 129 4.17 -7.64 22.61
CA ASN A 129 3.39 -6.66 23.35
C ASN A 129 3.70 -5.22 22.89
N ALA A 130 4.98 -4.90 22.67
CA ALA A 130 5.41 -3.61 22.16
C ALA A 130 4.77 -3.34 20.77
N VAL A 131 4.86 -4.31 19.85
CA VAL A 131 4.24 -4.19 18.53
C VAL A 131 2.73 -3.96 18.63
N ALA A 132 2.04 -4.69 19.50
CA ALA A 132 0.59 -4.54 19.69
C ALA A 132 0.23 -3.15 20.23
N ASN A 133 0.94 -2.68 21.26
CA ASN A 133 0.70 -1.37 21.88
C ASN A 133 1.02 -0.22 20.93
N ASP A 134 2.18 -0.27 20.27
CA ASP A 134 2.61 0.76 19.34
C ASP A 134 1.65 0.83 18.13
N SER A 135 1.23 -0.33 17.61
CA SER A 135 0.23 -0.40 16.53
C SER A 135 -1.12 0.19 16.95
N TYR A 136 -1.57 -0.09 18.17
CA TYR A 136 -2.79 0.51 18.70
C TYR A 136 -2.68 2.03 18.78
N ASN A 137 -1.61 2.55 19.40
CA ASN A 137 -1.38 3.99 19.54
C ASN A 137 -1.27 4.69 18.17
N TRP A 138 -0.56 4.06 17.23
CA TRP A 138 -0.48 4.55 15.85
C TRP A 138 -1.84 4.58 15.17
N SER A 139 -2.67 3.55 15.36
CA SER A 139 -4.03 3.53 14.83
C SER A 139 -4.91 4.67 15.38
N GLN A 140 -4.76 5.01 16.67
CA GLN A 140 -5.48 6.16 17.26
C GLN A 140 -4.99 7.49 16.66
N THR A 141 -3.70 7.62 16.41
CA THR A 141 -3.12 8.80 15.74
C THR A 141 -3.69 8.94 14.33
N LEU A 142 -3.72 7.86 13.54
CA LEU A 142 -4.30 7.86 12.19
C LEU A 142 -5.79 8.23 12.19
N LYS A 143 -6.56 7.74 13.17
CA LYS A 143 -7.99 8.12 13.33
C LYS A 143 -8.15 9.62 13.60
N LYS A 144 -7.30 10.21 14.44
CA LYS A 144 -7.32 11.66 14.69
C LYS A 144 -6.96 12.47 13.45
N ILE A 145 -5.94 12.03 12.71
CA ILE A 145 -5.55 12.65 11.43
C ILE A 145 -6.71 12.60 10.43
N GLN A 146 -7.37 11.45 10.32
CA GLN A 146 -8.54 11.28 9.46
C GLN A 146 -9.69 12.19 9.88
N SER A 147 -10.02 12.24 11.18
CA SER A 147 -11.11 13.10 11.70
C SER A 147 -10.85 14.59 11.54
N ALA A 148 -9.59 15.00 11.40
CA ALA A 148 -9.21 16.38 11.07
C ALA A 148 -9.45 16.75 9.59
N GLY A 149 -9.96 15.83 8.77
CA GLY A 149 -10.21 16.06 7.35
C GLY A 149 -8.94 16.17 6.53
N THR A 150 -7.95 15.34 6.86
CA THR A 150 -6.65 15.31 6.18
C THR A 150 -6.79 14.53 4.87
N ASP A 151 -6.30 15.11 3.78
CA ASP A 151 -6.37 14.51 2.44
C ASP A 151 -5.28 13.45 2.23
N PHE A 152 -4.09 13.67 2.82
CA PHE A 152 -2.98 12.71 2.76
C PHE A 152 -1.99 12.89 3.91
N ILE A 153 -1.13 11.89 4.07
CA ILE A 153 -0.09 11.86 5.10
C ILE A 153 1.27 11.83 4.41
N VAL A 154 2.19 12.66 4.90
CA VAL A 154 3.61 12.59 4.58
C VAL A 154 4.33 12.02 5.79
N SER A 155 4.99 10.88 5.62
CA SER A 155 5.73 10.22 6.68
C SER A 155 7.25 10.42 6.50
N ALA A 156 7.95 10.68 7.60
CA ALA A 156 9.40 10.81 7.62
C ALA A 156 10.13 9.45 7.51
N GLY A 157 9.41 8.34 7.57
CA GLY A 157 9.98 7.00 7.41
C GLY A 157 9.82 6.12 8.65
N ASP A 158 10.69 5.16 8.80
CA ASP A 158 10.85 4.21 9.92
C ASP A 158 9.51 3.74 10.54
N GLN A 159 8.64 3.18 9.68
CA GLN A 159 7.30 2.76 10.10
C GLN A 159 7.34 1.61 11.11
N ILE A 160 8.33 0.72 10.99
CA ILE A 160 8.45 -0.50 11.78
C ILE A 160 9.88 -0.66 12.25
N GLN A 161 10.06 -0.86 13.56
CA GLN A 161 11.31 -1.28 14.13
C GLN A 161 11.42 -2.81 14.06
N THR A 162 12.26 -3.33 13.17
CA THR A 162 12.48 -4.78 13.05
C THR A 162 13.64 -5.22 13.94
N THR A 163 13.44 -6.28 14.70
CA THR A 163 14.54 -7.02 15.28
C THR A 163 15.12 -7.97 14.23
N LYS A 164 16.42 -7.95 13.99
CA LYS A 164 17.09 -8.79 12.99
C LYS A 164 17.14 -10.28 13.35
N LYS A 165 16.66 -10.66 14.51
CA LYS A 165 16.77 -12.03 15.03
C LYS A 165 15.48 -12.80 14.84
N LYS A 166 15.60 -14.01 14.32
CA LYS A 166 14.47 -14.95 14.22
C LYS A 166 14.16 -15.52 15.60
N ALA A 167 12.86 -15.72 15.88
CA ALA A 167 12.46 -16.46 17.06
C ALA A 167 13.08 -17.88 17.02
N PRO A 168 13.55 -18.42 18.15
CA PRO A 168 14.00 -19.80 18.22
C PRO A 168 12.88 -20.75 17.80
N GLY A 169 13.16 -21.70 16.93
CA GLY A 169 12.25 -22.79 16.61
C GLY A 169 11.20 -22.54 15.52
N LYS A 170 11.37 -21.54 14.65
CA LYS A 170 10.56 -21.38 13.41
C LYS A 170 11.42 -21.33 12.17
#